data_bd28220a9e1f4b01293369e2820c4909
#
_entry.id   bd28220a9e1f4b01293369e2820c4909
#
_cell.length_a   1.000
_cell.length_b   1.000
_cell.length_c   1.000
_cell.angle_alpha   90.00
_cell.angle_beta   90.00
_cell.angle_gamma   90.00
#
_symmetry.space_group_name_H-M   'P 1'
#
loop_
_entity.id
_entity.type
_entity.pdbx_description
1 polymer ?
#
loop_
_entity_poly.entity_id
_entity_poly.type
_entity_poly.pdbx_seq_one_letter_code
_entity_poly.pdbx_strand_id
1 'polypeptide(L)'
;MDRLPPLRLLTTFEAVARHGSMRLAAARLNVTQPAVSQALRALEEHVGATLFDRATRPAQLTEAGELLARAVRDGLGQISAALEDIRALSGQDGAQVTVSCTLGMATYWLMPRLPEFYAAHPEMTVNVQAPATDLPHLSPGIDIAIRYGTGGWREGTTLKLFDERVCPVAAPALLERLQAEGVGLDRAPLIHVRSPHNQHWAGWEDYLRARGIPRARLSGQTFNNYVQAAQAVLDGRGVMLGWRSIASGAVRDGALRMWPEGELDLGTSYFVTGARRLSGPAQVFLDWITAGDRAPA
;
A
#
# COMPACT_ATOMS: atom_id res chain seq x y z
N MET A 1 21.24 22.68 -22.02
CA MET A 1 21.19 22.06 -20.67
C MET A 1 21.15 23.10 -19.54
N ASP A 2 21.29 24.38 -19.84
CA ASP A 2 21.36 25.48 -18.85
C ASP A 2 19.99 25.89 -18.20
N ARG A 3 18.94 25.10 -18.39
CA ARG A 3 17.59 25.41 -17.87
C ARG A 3 17.12 24.49 -16.74
N LEU A 4 17.87 23.44 -16.41
CA LEU A 4 17.47 22.55 -15.31
C LEU A 4 18.07 23.06 -13.99
N PRO A 5 17.28 23.13 -12.91
CA PRO A 5 17.82 23.42 -11.59
C PRO A 5 18.75 22.30 -11.11
N PRO A 6 19.67 22.58 -10.19
CA PRO A 6 20.51 21.55 -9.57
C PRO A 6 19.67 20.40 -9.02
N LEU A 7 20.09 19.15 -9.28
CA LEU A 7 19.36 17.93 -8.87
C LEU A 7 19.02 17.93 -7.37
N ARG A 8 19.91 18.47 -6.53
CA ARG A 8 19.68 18.60 -5.09
C ARG A 8 18.42 19.43 -4.77
N LEU A 9 18.10 20.44 -5.54
CA LEU A 9 16.89 21.24 -5.32
C LEU A 9 15.65 20.44 -5.68
N LEU A 10 15.68 19.67 -6.76
CA LEU A 10 14.59 18.79 -7.20
C LEU A 10 14.35 17.66 -6.21
N THR A 11 15.41 17.00 -5.71
CA THR A 11 15.28 15.93 -4.70
C THR A 11 14.78 16.46 -3.36
N THR A 12 15.19 17.67 -2.95
CA THR A 12 14.65 18.32 -1.74
C THR A 12 13.18 18.66 -1.89
N PHE A 13 12.77 19.19 -3.03
CA PHE A 13 11.39 19.50 -3.36
C PHE A 13 10.53 18.22 -3.34
N GLU A 14 10.98 17.14 -3.97
CA GLU A 14 10.29 15.85 -4.01
C GLU A 14 10.07 15.31 -2.58
N ALA A 15 11.11 15.34 -1.75
CA ALA A 15 11.01 14.88 -0.37
C ALA A 15 9.97 15.68 0.43
N VAL A 16 9.88 17.01 0.24
CA VAL A 16 8.85 17.83 0.93
C VAL A 16 7.46 17.56 0.35
N ALA A 17 7.34 17.43 -0.97
CA ALA A 17 6.08 17.13 -1.65
C ALA A 17 5.50 15.77 -1.20
N ARG A 18 6.37 14.78 -1.02
CA ARG A 18 6.00 13.44 -0.56
C ARG A 18 5.54 13.41 0.89
N HIS A 19 6.27 14.06 1.78
CA HIS A 19 6.05 13.97 3.23
C HIS A 19 5.11 15.04 3.78
N GLY A 20 4.76 16.06 2.99
CA GLY A 20 3.94 17.19 3.44
C GLY A 20 4.58 18.01 4.57
N SER A 21 5.86 17.78 4.89
CA SER A 21 6.53 18.37 6.05
C SER A 21 8.02 18.61 5.78
N MET A 22 8.43 19.87 5.88
CA MET A 22 9.85 20.25 5.76
C MET A 22 10.72 19.61 6.85
N ARG A 23 10.19 19.37 8.04
CA ARG A 23 10.91 18.69 9.12
C ARG A 23 11.17 17.22 8.82
N LEU A 24 10.17 16.51 8.30
CA LEU A 24 10.32 15.11 7.92
C LEU A 24 11.26 14.97 6.71
N ALA A 25 11.16 15.84 5.72
CA ALA A 25 12.06 15.87 4.58
C ALA A 25 13.51 16.12 5.02
N ALA A 26 13.75 17.08 5.95
CA ALA A 26 15.07 17.37 6.51
C ALA A 26 15.67 16.13 7.20
N ALA A 27 14.91 15.44 8.02
CA ALA A 27 15.35 14.21 8.69
C ALA A 27 15.71 13.11 7.69
N ARG A 28 14.91 12.93 6.63
CA ARG A 28 15.17 11.93 5.58
C ARG A 28 16.39 12.24 4.74
N LEU A 29 16.64 13.51 4.47
CA LEU A 29 17.79 13.97 3.67
C LEU A 29 19.07 14.20 4.51
N ASN A 30 19.04 13.96 5.82
CA ASN A 30 20.13 14.24 6.76
C ASN A 30 20.64 15.69 6.67
N VAL A 31 19.71 16.64 6.56
CA VAL A 31 20.00 18.07 6.53
C VAL A 31 19.15 18.82 7.57
N THR A 32 19.44 20.09 7.77
CA THR A 32 18.63 20.93 8.70
C THR A 32 17.38 21.45 8.00
N GLN A 33 16.31 21.69 8.76
CA GLN A 33 15.08 22.28 8.22
C GLN A 33 15.31 23.66 7.55
N PRO A 34 16.16 24.58 8.07
CA PRO A 34 16.52 25.79 7.35
C PRO A 34 17.14 25.53 5.97
N ALA A 35 17.99 24.50 5.84
CA ALA A 35 18.58 24.12 4.54
C ALA A 35 17.51 23.68 3.54
N VAL A 36 16.52 22.90 3.97
CA VAL A 36 15.36 22.52 3.14
C VAL A 36 14.58 23.76 2.70
N SER A 37 14.29 24.69 3.63
CA SER A 37 13.58 25.94 3.30
C SER A 37 14.34 26.81 2.30
N GLN A 38 15.66 26.89 2.43
CA GLN A 38 16.51 27.62 1.51
C GLN A 38 16.54 26.96 0.12
N ALA A 39 16.65 25.64 0.06
CA ALA A 39 16.62 24.89 -1.19
C ALA A 39 15.29 25.06 -1.95
N LEU A 40 14.15 25.05 -1.23
CA LEU A 40 12.84 25.31 -1.85
C LEU A 40 12.73 26.73 -2.40
N ARG A 41 13.21 27.74 -1.66
CA ARG A 41 13.22 29.14 -2.17
C ARG A 41 14.06 29.27 -3.42
N ALA A 42 15.28 28.70 -3.42
CA ALA A 42 16.16 28.71 -4.60
C ALA A 42 15.50 28.01 -5.80
N LEU A 43 14.72 26.94 -5.58
CA LEU A 43 13.99 26.29 -6.64
C LEU A 43 12.83 27.15 -7.16
N GLU A 44 12.03 27.75 -6.27
CA GLU A 44 10.95 28.68 -6.62
C GLU A 44 11.48 29.88 -7.41
N GLU A 45 12.62 30.44 -7.02
CA GLU A 45 13.31 31.52 -7.75
C GLU A 45 13.75 31.05 -9.16
N HIS A 46 14.32 29.85 -9.27
CA HIS A 46 14.74 29.29 -10.55
C HIS A 46 13.59 29.03 -11.50
N VAL A 47 12.45 28.51 -10.97
CA VAL A 47 11.25 28.20 -11.76
C VAL A 47 10.41 29.45 -12.03
N GLY A 48 10.56 30.50 -11.22
CA GLY A 48 9.78 31.73 -11.33
C GLY A 48 8.34 31.60 -10.81
N ALA A 49 8.05 30.57 -10.00
CA ALA A 49 6.72 30.31 -9.46
C ALA A 49 6.79 29.76 -8.03
N THR A 50 5.79 30.06 -7.21
CA THR A 50 5.61 29.41 -5.90
C THR A 50 5.12 27.98 -6.08
N LEU A 51 5.78 27.02 -5.41
CA LEU A 51 5.48 25.60 -5.53
C LEU A 51 4.66 25.07 -4.35
N PHE A 52 4.72 25.77 -3.20
CA PHE A 52 3.93 25.43 -2.02
C PHE A 52 3.07 26.62 -1.57
N ASP A 53 1.82 26.35 -1.25
CA ASP A 53 0.96 27.31 -0.55
C ASP A 53 1.40 27.39 0.93
N ARG A 54 1.88 28.56 1.32
CA ARG A 54 2.35 28.81 2.69
C ARG A 54 1.23 29.20 3.66
N ALA A 55 0.03 29.45 3.13
CA ALA A 55 -1.14 29.80 3.95
C ALA A 55 -1.76 28.56 4.61
N THR A 56 -1.49 27.36 4.06
CA THR A 56 -2.02 26.10 4.57
C THR A 56 -1.03 25.38 5.51
N ARG A 57 -1.54 24.69 6.51
CA ARG A 57 -0.77 23.81 7.41
C ARG A 57 -1.48 22.45 7.51
N PRO A 58 -0.88 21.33 7.02
CA PRO A 58 0.44 21.24 6.35
C PRO A 58 0.47 22.00 5.02
N ALA A 59 1.68 22.38 4.56
CA ALA A 59 1.88 23.07 3.29
C ALA A 59 1.40 22.19 2.12
N GLN A 60 0.51 22.73 1.29
CA GLN A 60 -0.01 22.06 0.11
C GLN A 60 0.75 22.51 -1.15
N LEU A 61 0.79 21.65 -2.15
CA LEU A 61 1.34 22.03 -3.45
C LEU A 61 0.40 23.00 -4.17
N THR A 62 0.98 24.00 -4.84
CA THR A 62 0.27 24.80 -5.83
C THR A 62 0.08 23.99 -7.13
N GLU A 63 -0.68 24.50 -8.09
CA GLU A 63 -0.80 23.88 -9.42
C GLU A 63 0.57 23.72 -10.10
N ALA A 64 1.45 24.72 -10.00
CA ALA A 64 2.83 24.66 -10.49
C ALA A 64 3.64 23.62 -9.72
N GLY A 65 3.43 23.52 -8.39
CA GLY A 65 4.02 22.49 -7.53
C GLY A 65 3.60 21.09 -7.93
N GLU A 66 2.33 20.86 -8.20
CA GLU A 66 1.84 19.54 -8.65
C GLU A 66 2.41 19.14 -10.02
N LEU A 67 2.49 20.08 -10.95
CA LEU A 67 3.09 19.85 -12.26
C LEU A 67 4.55 19.43 -12.13
N LEU A 68 5.33 20.18 -11.36
CA LEU A 68 6.75 19.88 -11.11
C LEU A 68 6.92 18.57 -10.35
N ALA A 69 6.08 18.29 -9.34
CA ALA A 69 6.17 17.07 -8.54
C ALA A 69 5.96 15.80 -9.38
N ARG A 70 5.03 15.83 -10.34
CA ARG A 70 4.86 14.72 -11.29
C ARG A 70 6.10 14.55 -12.15
N ALA A 71 6.60 15.62 -12.77
CA ALA A 71 7.76 15.58 -13.66
C ALA A 71 9.03 15.12 -12.94
N VAL A 72 9.27 15.61 -11.72
CA VAL A 72 10.44 15.22 -10.91
C VAL A 72 10.36 13.75 -10.50
N ARG A 73 9.21 13.28 -10.07
CA ARG A 73 8.99 11.88 -9.68
C ARG A 73 9.24 10.94 -10.85
N ASP A 74 8.66 11.25 -12.01
CA ASP A 74 8.83 10.43 -13.21
C ASP A 74 10.30 10.42 -13.69
N GLY A 75 10.96 11.57 -13.69
CA GLY A 75 12.35 11.71 -14.10
C GLY A 75 13.34 11.00 -13.15
N LEU A 76 13.18 11.15 -11.84
CA LEU A 76 14.00 10.45 -10.86
C LEU A 76 13.76 8.93 -10.91
N GLY A 77 12.52 8.50 -11.14
CA GLY A 77 12.20 7.10 -11.34
C GLY A 77 12.91 6.50 -12.56
N GLN A 78 12.96 7.23 -13.69
CA GLN A 78 13.68 6.79 -14.89
C GLN A 78 15.19 6.69 -14.67
N ILE A 79 15.78 7.64 -13.94
CA ILE A 79 17.21 7.61 -13.60
C ILE A 79 17.49 6.41 -12.68
N SER A 80 16.66 6.16 -11.68
CA SER A 80 16.83 4.99 -10.79
C SER A 80 16.77 3.68 -11.57
N ALA A 81 15.77 3.51 -12.44
CA ALA A 81 15.65 2.32 -13.27
C ALA A 81 16.88 2.09 -14.17
N ALA A 82 17.38 3.16 -14.81
CA ALA A 82 18.58 3.07 -15.63
C ALA A 82 19.85 2.68 -14.83
N LEU A 83 19.95 3.16 -13.58
CA LEU A 83 21.07 2.78 -12.70
C LEU A 83 20.97 1.31 -12.26
N GLU A 84 19.77 0.79 -12.07
CA GLU A 84 19.53 -0.62 -11.77
C GLU A 84 19.85 -1.51 -12.99
N ASP A 85 19.41 -1.10 -14.18
CA ASP A 85 19.77 -1.78 -15.43
C ASP A 85 21.30 -1.84 -15.63
N ILE A 86 22.02 -0.76 -15.34
CA ILE A 86 23.48 -0.72 -15.40
C ILE A 86 24.12 -1.68 -14.38
N ARG A 87 23.59 -1.77 -13.16
CA ARG A 87 24.07 -2.72 -12.14
C ARG A 87 23.82 -4.16 -12.57
N ALA A 88 22.66 -4.45 -13.13
CA ALA A 88 22.35 -5.76 -13.70
C ALA A 88 23.31 -6.14 -14.83
N LEU A 89 23.68 -5.19 -15.70
CA LEU A 89 24.67 -5.41 -16.76
C LEU A 89 26.07 -5.69 -16.22
N SER A 90 26.42 -5.12 -15.05
CA SER A 90 27.74 -5.35 -14.43
C SER A 90 27.84 -6.65 -13.63
N GLY A 91 26.77 -7.46 -13.54
CA GLY A 91 26.78 -8.76 -12.87
C GLY A 91 27.05 -8.69 -11.35
N GLN A 92 26.95 -7.51 -10.75
CA GLN A 92 27.32 -7.30 -9.34
C GLN A 92 26.16 -7.53 -8.38
N ASP A 93 24.91 -7.41 -8.86
CA ASP A 93 23.71 -7.76 -8.07
C ASP A 93 22.86 -8.73 -8.89
N GLY A 94 22.47 -9.87 -8.29
CA GLY A 94 21.51 -10.79 -8.89
C GLY A 94 20.23 -10.03 -9.30
N ALA A 95 19.49 -10.57 -10.25
CA ALA A 95 18.27 -9.95 -10.76
C ALA A 95 17.31 -9.64 -9.58
N GLN A 96 17.12 -8.35 -9.27
CA GLN A 96 16.33 -7.91 -8.12
C GLN A 96 15.06 -7.21 -8.58
N VAL A 97 13.98 -7.37 -7.81
CA VAL A 97 12.75 -6.61 -7.95
C VAL A 97 12.29 -6.13 -6.57
N THR A 98 11.90 -4.87 -6.46
CA THR A 98 11.38 -4.29 -5.22
C THR A 98 9.87 -4.07 -5.34
N VAL A 99 9.14 -4.76 -4.47
CA VAL A 99 7.67 -4.76 -4.42
C VAL A 99 7.20 -4.02 -3.19
N SER A 100 6.34 -3.01 -3.36
CA SER A 100 5.65 -2.32 -2.27
C SER A 100 4.22 -2.83 -2.13
N CYS A 101 3.81 -3.20 -0.92
CA CYS A 101 2.44 -3.61 -0.61
C CYS A 101 2.11 -3.33 0.86
N THR A 102 0.83 -3.50 1.24
CA THR A 102 0.46 -3.41 2.66
C THR A 102 1.03 -4.59 3.44
N LEU A 103 1.25 -4.40 4.75
CA LEU A 103 1.81 -5.46 5.61
C LEU A 103 0.94 -6.73 5.59
N GLY A 104 -0.40 -6.60 5.58
CA GLY A 104 -1.30 -7.75 5.47
C GLY A 104 -1.16 -8.49 4.15
N MET A 105 -1.09 -7.76 3.03
CA MET A 105 -0.87 -8.33 1.69
C MET A 105 0.49 -9.03 1.61
N ALA A 106 1.55 -8.40 2.13
CA ALA A 106 2.87 -9.02 2.20
C ALA A 106 2.81 -10.35 2.97
N THR A 107 2.32 -10.32 4.21
CA THR A 107 2.39 -11.44 5.14
C THR A 107 1.53 -12.64 4.71
N TYR A 108 0.29 -12.39 4.29
CA TYR A 108 -0.70 -13.45 4.10
C TYR A 108 -0.95 -13.83 2.64
N TRP A 109 -0.57 -12.98 1.68
CA TRP A 109 -0.81 -13.27 0.28
C TRP A 109 0.49 -13.41 -0.53
N LEU A 110 1.41 -12.45 -0.46
CA LEU A 110 2.61 -12.44 -1.30
C LEU A 110 3.67 -13.44 -0.79
N MET A 111 4.09 -13.33 0.47
CA MET A 111 5.16 -14.17 1.04
C MET A 111 4.90 -15.67 0.91
N PRO A 112 3.67 -16.19 1.14
CA PRO A 112 3.39 -17.62 0.94
C PRO A 112 3.53 -18.11 -0.50
N ARG A 113 3.52 -17.21 -1.50
CA ARG A 113 3.64 -17.51 -2.93
C ARG A 113 5.07 -17.39 -3.46
N LEU A 114 5.92 -16.63 -2.79
CA LEU A 114 7.32 -16.44 -3.22
C LEU A 114 8.14 -17.74 -3.35
N PRO A 115 7.94 -18.81 -2.56
CA PRO A 115 8.64 -20.07 -2.79
C PRO A 115 8.41 -20.64 -4.20
N GLU A 116 7.21 -20.50 -4.77
CA GLU A 116 6.90 -20.91 -6.15
C GLU A 116 7.67 -20.04 -7.17
N PHE A 117 7.74 -18.73 -6.91
CA PHE A 117 8.53 -17.82 -7.74
C PHE A 117 10.01 -18.17 -7.73
N TYR A 118 10.59 -18.39 -6.56
CA TYR A 118 12.02 -18.71 -6.43
C TYR A 118 12.37 -20.10 -7.00
N ALA A 119 11.41 -21.04 -6.99
CA ALA A 119 11.62 -22.32 -7.65
C ALA A 119 11.74 -22.18 -9.20
N ALA A 120 11.02 -21.21 -9.78
CA ALA A 120 11.08 -20.90 -11.21
C ALA A 120 12.22 -19.94 -11.58
N HIS A 121 12.63 -19.08 -10.65
CA HIS A 121 13.59 -17.98 -10.85
C HIS A 121 14.60 -17.93 -9.69
N PRO A 122 15.46 -18.96 -9.54
CA PRO A 122 16.39 -19.07 -8.39
C PRO A 122 17.45 -17.96 -8.35
N GLU A 123 17.73 -17.31 -9.48
CA GLU A 123 18.69 -16.21 -9.63
C GLU A 123 18.10 -14.86 -9.17
N MET A 124 16.78 -14.80 -8.96
CA MET A 124 16.10 -13.54 -8.64
C MET A 124 15.94 -13.34 -7.13
N THR A 125 15.94 -12.07 -6.74
CA THR A 125 15.64 -11.64 -5.36
C THR A 125 14.45 -10.68 -5.36
N VAL A 126 13.46 -10.95 -4.51
CA VAL A 126 12.30 -10.09 -4.32
C VAL A 126 12.45 -9.35 -2.99
N ASN A 127 12.64 -8.04 -3.07
CA ASN A 127 12.64 -7.15 -1.91
C ASN A 127 11.21 -6.68 -1.64
N VAL A 128 10.66 -7.01 -0.47
CA VAL A 128 9.29 -6.62 -0.11
C VAL A 128 9.32 -5.46 0.87
N GLN A 129 8.76 -4.33 0.46
CA GLN A 129 8.57 -3.15 1.30
C GLN A 129 7.11 -3.03 1.72
N ALA A 130 6.86 -3.17 3.01
CA ALA A 130 5.52 -3.09 3.60
C ALA A 130 5.51 -2.02 4.71
N PRO A 131 5.45 -0.73 4.35
CA PRO A 131 5.46 0.34 5.33
C PRO A 131 4.21 0.28 6.21
N ALA A 132 4.38 0.54 7.51
CA ALA A 132 3.30 0.40 8.49
C ALA A 132 2.19 1.45 8.35
N THR A 133 2.49 2.60 7.75
CA THR A 133 1.60 3.77 7.72
C THR A 133 1.37 4.33 6.33
N ASP A 134 2.21 3.99 5.35
CA ASP A 134 2.12 4.51 4.00
C ASP A 134 1.39 3.50 3.09
N LEU A 135 0.60 4.05 2.17
CA LEU A 135 0.00 3.24 1.12
C LEU A 135 1.07 2.81 0.12
N PRO A 136 0.94 1.59 -0.42
CA PRO A 136 1.79 1.16 -1.51
C PRO A 136 1.66 2.12 -2.70
N HIS A 137 2.75 2.67 -3.16
CA HIS A 137 2.81 3.53 -4.34
C HIS A 137 4.14 3.35 -5.06
N LEU A 138 4.15 3.66 -6.35
CA LEU A 138 5.39 3.72 -7.10
C LEU A 138 6.20 4.94 -6.63
N SER A 139 7.44 4.70 -6.25
CA SER A 139 8.39 5.73 -5.87
C SER A 139 9.78 5.29 -6.32
N PRO A 140 10.79 6.19 -6.38
CA PRO A 140 12.15 5.79 -6.69
C PRO A 140 12.59 4.60 -5.84
N GLY A 141 13.06 3.53 -6.48
CA GLY A 141 13.43 2.28 -5.83
C GLY A 141 12.28 1.29 -5.58
N ILE A 142 11.07 1.57 -6.05
CA ILE A 142 9.96 0.62 -6.08
C ILE A 142 9.59 0.30 -7.53
N ASP A 143 9.75 -0.94 -7.93
CA ASP A 143 9.43 -1.40 -9.28
C ASP A 143 7.94 -1.67 -9.44
N ILE A 144 7.34 -2.29 -8.42
CA ILE A 144 5.96 -2.76 -8.43
C ILE A 144 5.27 -2.38 -7.12
N ALA A 145 4.04 -1.89 -7.21
CA ALA A 145 3.17 -1.64 -6.07
C ALA A 145 1.90 -2.48 -6.18
N ILE A 146 1.58 -3.27 -5.12
CA ILE A 146 0.32 -4.01 -5.01
C ILE A 146 -0.63 -3.19 -4.15
N ARG A 147 -1.77 -2.80 -4.73
CA ARG A 147 -2.71 -1.82 -4.17
C ARG A 147 -4.12 -2.38 -4.07
N TYR A 148 -4.81 -1.99 -3.02
CA TYR A 148 -6.24 -2.26 -2.83
C TYR A 148 -7.06 -1.01 -3.08
N GLY A 149 -8.22 -1.16 -3.73
CA GLY A 149 -9.18 -0.08 -3.96
C GLY A 149 -10.01 -0.27 -5.22
N THR A 150 -10.46 0.84 -5.79
CA THR A 150 -11.27 0.87 -7.02
C THR A 150 -10.45 1.08 -8.30
N GLY A 151 -9.12 1.17 -8.19
CA GLY A 151 -8.24 1.52 -9.33
C GLY A 151 -8.16 3.02 -9.57
N GLY A 152 -7.77 3.39 -10.80
CA GLY A 152 -7.74 4.80 -11.21
C GLY A 152 -6.46 5.57 -10.85
N TRP A 153 -5.43 4.92 -10.38
CA TRP A 153 -4.12 5.55 -10.18
C TRP A 153 -3.50 5.94 -11.52
N ARG A 154 -2.95 7.15 -11.56
CA ARG A 154 -2.34 7.71 -12.77
C ARG A 154 -0.85 7.41 -12.93
N GLU A 155 -0.27 6.73 -11.94
CA GLU A 155 1.15 6.37 -11.89
C GLU A 155 1.35 5.04 -12.63
N GLY A 156 2.25 5.02 -13.61
CA GLY A 156 2.64 3.79 -14.29
C GLY A 156 1.51 3.09 -15.09
N THR A 157 1.63 1.77 -15.21
CA THR A 157 0.62 0.89 -15.80
C THR A 157 -0.02 0.07 -14.68
N THR A 158 -1.34 0.07 -14.61
CA THR A 158 -2.09 -0.64 -13.57
C THR A 158 -2.88 -1.79 -14.18
N LEU A 159 -2.71 -3.00 -13.63
CA LEU A 159 -3.45 -4.20 -13.99
C LEU A 159 -4.24 -4.69 -12.78
N LYS A 160 -5.46 -5.16 -13.00
CA LYS A 160 -6.25 -5.79 -11.94
C LYS A 160 -5.71 -7.21 -11.70
N LEU A 161 -5.43 -7.54 -10.44
CA LEU A 161 -5.02 -8.89 -10.04
C LEU A 161 -6.24 -9.78 -9.82
N PHE A 162 -7.14 -9.34 -8.92
CA PHE A 162 -8.39 -10.05 -8.61
C PHE A 162 -9.38 -9.13 -7.91
N ASP A 163 -10.66 -9.52 -7.97
CA ASP A 163 -11.71 -8.89 -7.19
C ASP A 163 -11.65 -9.33 -5.73
N GLU A 164 -11.79 -8.37 -4.82
CA GLU A 164 -11.71 -8.64 -3.40
C GLU A 164 -13.11 -8.76 -2.80
N ARG A 165 -13.24 -9.63 -1.81
CA ARG A 165 -14.44 -9.77 -0.99
C ARG A 165 -14.08 -9.62 0.47
N VAL A 166 -15.02 -9.13 1.25
CA VAL A 166 -14.88 -8.99 2.69
C VAL A 166 -15.87 -9.90 3.41
N CYS A 167 -15.42 -10.48 4.51
CA CYS A 167 -16.28 -11.29 5.38
C CYS A 167 -15.89 -11.07 6.85
N PRO A 168 -16.83 -11.06 7.78
CA PRO A 168 -16.51 -11.10 9.18
C PRO A 168 -15.89 -12.45 9.54
N VAL A 169 -14.78 -12.41 10.28
CA VAL A 169 -14.06 -13.61 10.74
C VAL A 169 -13.79 -13.54 12.23
N ALA A 170 -13.82 -14.67 12.89
CA ALA A 170 -13.52 -14.81 14.32
C ALA A 170 -12.81 -16.14 14.60
N ALA A 171 -12.15 -16.23 15.77
CA ALA A 171 -11.69 -17.49 16.27
C ALA A 171 -12.87 -18.46 16.51
N PRO A 172 -12.72 -19.76 16.19
CA PRO A 172 -13.82 -20.74 16.30
C PRO A 172 -14.53 -20.72 17.65
N ALA A 173 -13.79 -20.76 18.74
CA ALA A 173 -14.33 -20.77 20.08
C ALA A 173 -15.12 -19.49 20.42
N LEU A 174 -14.68 -18.33 19.93
CA LEU A 174 -15.45 -17.08 20.09
C LEU A 174 -16.76 -17.13 19.30
N LEU A 175 -16.70 -17.57 18.05
CA LEU A 175 -17.89 -17.65 17.19
C LEU A 175 -18.94 -18.60 17.79
N GLU A 176 -18.54 -19.79 18.24
CA GLU A 176 -19.42 -20.78 18.88
C GLU A 176 -20.08 -20.21 20.14
N ARG A 177 -19.32 -19.52 20.97
CA ARG A 177 -19.86 -18.85 22.17
C ARG A 177 -20.88 -17.78 21.81
N LEU A 178 -20.57 -16.87 20.90
CA LEU A 178 -21.48 -15.79 20.49
C LEU A 178 -22.77 -16.34 19.87
N GLN A 179 -22.68 -17.43 19.09
CA GLN A 179 -23.83 -18.10 18.52
C GLN A 179 -24.71 -18.75 19.60
N ALA A 180 -24.11 -19.43 20.57
CA ALA A 180 -24.82 -20.04 21.71
C ALA A 180 -25.55 -18.98 22.56
N GLU A 181 -24.94 -17.80 22.69
CA GLU A 181 -25.52 -16.65 23.42
C GLU A 181 -26.55 -15.86 22.58
N GLY A 182 -26.77 -16.21 21.32
CA GLY A 182 -27.61 -15.47 20.39
C GLY A 182 -27.13 -14.05 20.10
N VAL A 183 -25.82 -13.84 20.09
CA VAL A 183 -25.18 -12.55 19.82
C VAL A 183 -24.87 -12.44 18.33
N GLY A 184 -25.57 -11.56 17.62
CA GLY A 184 -25.33 -11.22 16.22
C GLY A 184 -24.25 -10.13 16.05
N LEU A 185 -23.95 -9.80 14.79
CA LEU A 185 -22.97 -8.73 14.44
C LEU A 185 -23.39 -7.34 14.95
N ASP A 186 -24.69 -7.15 15.23
CA ASP A 186 -25.23 -5.94 15.85
C ASP A 186 -24.66 -5.67 17.25
N ARG A 187 -24.22 -6.72 17.95
CA ARG A 187 -23.74 -6.68 19.34
C ARG A 187 -22.35 -7.29 19.55
N ALA A 188 -21.83 -8.04 18.59
CA ALA A 188 -20.54 -8.71 18.71
C ALA A 188 -19.40 -7.71 18.99
N PRO A 189 -18.34 -8.10 19.74
CA PRO A 189 -17.16 -7.26 19.94
C PRO A 189 -16.41 -7.09 18.60
N LEU A 190 -16.31 -5.86 18.09
CA LEU A 190 -15.67 -5.60 16.80
C LEU A 190 -14.20 -5.26 16.96
N ILE A 191 -13.43 -5.69 15.96
CA ILE A 191 -12.04 -5.28 15.74
C ILE A 191 -11.98 -4.52 14.43
N HIS A 192 -11.34 -3.35 14.48
CA HIS A 192 -11.20 -2.43 13.36
C HIS A 192 -9.75 -2.38 12.88
N VAL A 193 -9.58 -2.33 11.57
CA VAL A 193 -8.32 -1.93 10.93
C VAL A 193 -8.49 -0.50 10.46
N ARG A 194 -7.59 0.39 10.91
CA ARG A 194 -7.65 1.81 10.53
C ARG A 194 -7.30 1.95 9.06
N SER A 195 -8.20 2.54 8.30
CA SER A 195 -7.90 2.98 6.92
C SER A 195 -6.91 4.13 6.96
N PRO A 196 -5.89 4.14 6.08
CA PRO A 196 -5.03 5.30 5.89
C PRO A 196 -5.82 6.54 5.48
N HIS A 197 -5.34 7.72 5.85
CA HIS A 197 -5.97 8.98 5.45
C HIS A 197 -6.09 9.07 3.92
N ASN A 198 -7.25 9.50 3.45
CA ASN A 198 -7.61 9.67 2.02
C ASN A 198 -7.81 8.39 1.19
N GLN A 199 -7.93 7.21 1.81
CA GLN A 199 -8.38 6.02 1.09
C GLN A 199 -9.56 5.35 1.78
N HIS A 200 -10.55 5.01 0.96
CA HIS A 200 -11.69 4.24 1.41
C HIS A 200 -11.36 2.74 1.34
N TRP A 201 -11.13 2.14 2.49
CA TRP A 201 -11.12 0.70 2.63
C TRP A 201 -12.48 0.24 3.10
N ALA A 202 -12.95 -0.88 2.54
CA ALA A 202 -14.17 -1.51 3.00
C ALA A 202 -14.10 -1.74 4.50
N GLY A 203 -15.01 -1.12 5.24
CA GLY A 203 -15.06 -1.13 6.70
C GLY A 203 -16.35 -1.75 7.24
N TRP A 204 -16.44 -1.83 8.55
CA TRP A 204 -17.62 -2.35 9.22
C TRP A 204 -18.91 -1.60 8.85
N GLU A 205 -18.82 -0.29 8.68
CA GLU A 205 -19.98 0.52 8.29
C GLU A 205 -20.53 0.10 6.92
N ASP A 206 -19.64 -0.13 5.94
CA ASP A 206 -20.02 -0.55 4.60
C ASP A 206 -20.64 -1.95 4.61
N TYR A 207 -20.02 -2.88 5.35
CA TYR A 207 -20.50 -4.25 5.45
C TYR A 207 -21.87 -4.31 6.12
N LEU A 208 -22.03 -3.70 7.29
CA LEU A 208 -23.28 -3.73 8.04
C LEU A 208 -24.42 -3.03 7.29
N ARG A 209 -24.12 -1.89 6.65
CA ARG A 209 -25.09 -1.17 5.80
C ARG A 209 -25.54 -2.04 4.64
N ALA A 210 -24.63 -2.68 3.93
CA ALA A 210 -24.95 -3.54 2.78
C ALA A 210 -25.75 -4.80 3.19
N ARG A 211 -25.57 -5.27 4.44
CA ARG A 211 -26.34 -6.39 5.00
C ARG A 211 -27.64 -5.99 5.69
N GLY A 212 -27.92 -4.70 5.78
CA GLY A 212 -29.10 -4.20 6.50
C GLY A 212 -29.08 -4.48 8.00
N ILE A 213 -27.89 -4.65 8.60
CA ILE A 213 -27.73 -4.93 10.03
C ILE A 213 -27.62 -3.59 10.77
N PRO A 214 -28.64 -3.24 11.59
CA PRO A 214 -28.60 -1.99 12.34
C PRO A 214 -27.60 -2.09 13.50
N ARG A 215 -26.79 -1.07 13.66
CA ARG A 215 -25.88 -0.97 14.79
C ARG A 215 -25.73 0.49 15.23
N ALA A 216 -26.07 0.75 16.49
CA ALA A 216 -26.08 2.12 17.04
C ALA A 216 -24.67 2.71 17.18
N ARG A 217 -23.66 1.89 17.45
CA ARG A 217 -22.27 2.33 17.62
C ARG A 217 -21.29 1.30 17.07
N LEU A 218 -20.32 1.75 16.30
CA LEU A 218 -19.19 0.95 15.78
C LEU A 218 -18.01 1.02 16.75
N SER A 219 -18.25 0.73 18.03
CA SER A 219 -17.18 0.68 19.03
C SER A 219 -16.44 -0.64 18.98
N GLY A 220 -15.12 -0.60 19.17
CA GLY A 220 -14.29 -1.80 19.16
C GLY A 220 -12.79 -1.45 19.28
N GLN A 221 -11.97 -2.49 19.37
CA GLN A 221 -10.53 -2.31 19.35
C GLN A 221 -10.08 -1.90 17.94
N THR A 222 -9.15 -0.94 17.87
CA THR A 222 -8.66 -0.42 16.59
C THR A 222 -7.16 -0.64 16.48
N PHE A 223 -6.74 -1.22 15.37
CA PHE A 223 -5.34 -1.47 15.03
C PHE A 223 -4.93 -0.70 13.79
N ASN A 224 -3.64 -0.35 13.69
CA ASN A 224 -3.10 0.42 12.57
C ASN A 224 -2.80 -0.44 11.33
N ASN A 225 -2.74 -1.75 11.49
CA ASN A 225 -2.51 -2.68 10.37
C ASN A 225 -3.25 -4.00 10.58
N TYR A 226 -3.42 -4.71 9.47
CA TYR A 226 -4.16 -5.96 9.44
C TYR A 226 -3.53 -7.08 10.27
N VAL A 227 -2.19 -7.17 10.32
CA VAL A 227 -1.50 -8.26 11.03
C VAL A 227 -1.78 -8.22 12.52
N GLN A 228 -1.76 -7.03 13.13
CA GLN A 228 -2.09 -6.85 14.54
C GLN A 228 -3.57 -7.17 14.83
N ALA A 229 -4.47 -6.74 13.95
CA ALA A 229 -5.89 -7.05 14.06
C ALA A 229 -6.14 -8.55 13.94
N ALA A 230 -5.52 -9.22 12.97
CA ALA A 230 -5.62 -10.67 12.79
C ALA A 230 -5.13 -11.44 14.03
N GLN A 231 -4.02 -11.01 14.64
CA GLN A 231 -3.55 -11.63 15.88
C GLN A 231 -4.56 -11.48 17.02
N ALA A 232 -5.17 -10.31 17.18
CA ALA A 232 -6.19 -10.09 18.20
C ALA A 232 -7.43 -10.95 17.97
N VAL A 233 -7.80 -11.22 16.71
CA VAL A 233 -8.90 -12.13 16.36
C VAL A 233 -8.54 -13.59 16.66
N LEU A 234 -7.35 -14.01 16.31
CA LEU A 234 -6.82 -15.35 16.65
C LEU A 234 -6.82 -15.59 18.16
N ASP A 235 -6.50 -14.56 18.95
CA ASP A 235 -6.56 -14.59 20.42
C ASP A 235 -8.02 -14.57 20.96
N GLY A 236 -9.04 -14.57 20.09
CA GLY A 236 -10.45 -14.59 20.50
C GLY A 236 -10.97 -13.27 21.07
N ARG A 237 -10.32 -12.12 20.78
CA ARG A 237 -10.70 -10.81 21.35
C ARG A 237 -11.91 -10.18 20.66
N GLY A 238 -12.29 -10.64 19.46
CA GLY A 238 -13.41 -10.08 18.73
C GLY A 238 -13.53 -10.61 17.31
N VAL A 239 -14.40 -9.98 16.57
CA VAL A 239 -14.70 -10.25 15.15
C VAL A 239 -14.10 -9.14 14.32
N MET A 240 -13.31 -9.46 13.30
CA MET A 240 -12.83 -8.45 12.35
C MET A 240 -13.44 -8.66 10.98
N LEU A 241 -13.48 -7.60 10.19
CA LEU A 241 -13.77 -7.70 8.78
C LEU A 241 -12.50 -8.15 8.07
N GLY A 242 -12.51 -9.39 7.58
CA GLY A 242 -11.41 -10.00 6.84
C GLY A 242 -11.55 -9.76 5.35
N TRP A 243 -10.45 -9.43 4.68
CA TRP A 243 -10.35 -9.49 3.22
C TRP A 243 -10.08 -10.93 2.81
N ARG A 244 -10.87 -11.46 1.88
CA ARG A 244 -10.79 -12.87 1.48
C ARG A 244 -9.37 -13.27 1.09
N SER A 245 -8.68 -12.44 0.29
CA SER A 245 -7.33 -12.74 -0.20
C SER A 245 -6.30 -13.00 0.92
N ILE A 246 -6.44 -12.31 2.06
CA ILE A 246 -5.51 -12.39 3.18
C ILE A 246 -6.04 -13.18 4.37
N ALA A 247 -7.35 -13.43 4.45
CA ALA A 247 -7.96 -14.24 5.51
C ALA A 247 -8.11 -15.73 5.13
N SER A 248 -8.15 -16.06 3.83
CA SER A 248 -8.47 -17.41 3.34
C SER A 248 -7.54 -18.50 3.88
N GLY A 249 -6.25 -18.22 4.06
CA GLY A 249 -5.30 -19.15 4.67
C GLY A 249 -5.74 -19.57 6.08
N ALA A 250 -5.95 -18.60 6.96
CA ALA A 250 -6.37 -18.86 8.33
C ALA A 250 -7.76 -19.53 8.43
N VAL A 251 -8.65 -19.24 7.48
CA VAL A 251 -9.97 -19.89 7.41
C VAL A 251 -9.82 -21.34 6.97
N ARG A 252 -9.03 -21.62 5.93
CA ARG A 252 -8.75 -22.97 5.43
C ARG A 252 -8.06 -23.85 6.49
N ASP A 253 -7.12 -23.28 7.25
CA ASP A 253 -6.40 -23.97 8.31
C ASP A 253 -7.25 -24.13 9.58
N GLY A 254 -8.47 -23.60 9.60
CA GLY A 254 -9.39 -23.68 10.75
C GLY A 254 -9.05 -22.76 11.91
N ALA A 255 -8.02 -21.91 11.77
CA ALA A 255 -7.65 -20.93 12.80
C ALA A 255 -8.67 -19.79 12.93
N LEU A 256 -9.36 -19.48 11.84
CA LEU A 256 -10.50 -18.56 11.81
C LEU A 256 -11.72 -19.22 11.16
N ARG A 257 -12.90 -18.76 11.52
CA ARG A 257 -14.16 -19.11 10.85
C ARG A 257 -14.85 -17.86 10.35
N MET A 258 -15.50 -17.98 9.19
CA MET A 258 -16.36 -16.94 8.65
C MET A 258 -17.65 -16.87 9.44
N TRP A 259 -18.14 -15.67 9.61
CA TRP A 259 -19.46 -15.40 10.17
C TRP A 259 -20.56 -15.87 9.20
N PRO A 260 -21.72 -16.34 9.71
CA PRO A 260 -22.80 -16.92 8.88
C PRO A 260 -23.34 -16.02 7.77
N GLU A 261 -23.34 -14.70 7.95
CA GLU A 261 -23.76 -13.73 6.94
C GLU A 261 -22.84 -13.73 5.69
N GLY A 262 -21.63 -14.29 5.83
CA GLY A 262 -20.75 -14.60 4.72
C GLY A 262 -20.09 -13.41 4.04
N GLU A 263 -19.54 -13.69 2.87
CA GLU A 263 -18.80 -12.73 2.06
C GLU A 263 -19.68 -11.69 1.39
N LEU A 264 -19.13 -10.51 1.20
CA LEU A 264 -19.75 -9.42 0.47
C LEU A 264 -18.74 -8.79 -0.50
N ASP A 265 -19.17 -8.60 -1.74
CA ASP A 265 -18.45 -7.79 -2.72
C ASP A 265 -18.82 -6.31 -2.51
N LEU A 266 -17.82 -5.48 -2.27
CA LEU A 266 -17.98 -4.03 -2.08
C LEU A 266 -17.43 -3.24 -3.27
N GLY A 267 -17.20 -3.88 -4.43
CA GLY A 267 -16.72 -3.26 -5.65
C GLY A 267 -15.24 -2.85 -5.57
N THR A 268 -14.46 -3.54 -4.75
CA THR A 268 -13.02 -3.27 -4.58
C THR A 268 -12.19 -4.44 -5.05
N SER A 269 -10.96 -4.17 -5.46
CA SER A 269 -10.05 -5.17 -6.03
C SER A 269 -8.62 -4.91 -5.58
N TYR A 270 -7.77 -5.91 -5.74
CA TYR A 270 -6.33 -5.72 -5.73
C TYR A 270 -5.82 -5.48 -7.13
N PHE A 271 -4.87 -4.58 -7.23
CA PHE A 271 -4.21 -4.18 -8.46
C PHE A 271 -2.70 -4.24 -8.29
N VAL A 272 -2.02 -4.53 -9.38
CA VAL A 272 -0.58 -4.34 -9.47
C VAL A 272 -0.31 -3.13 -10.37
N THR A 273 0.56 -2.24 -9.90
CA THR A 273 0.99 -1.06 -10.64
C THR A 273 2.50 -1.14 -10.81
N GLY A 274 2.96 -1.10 -12.05
CA GLY A 274 4.38 -1.05 -12.40
C GLY A 274 4.74 0.24 -13.11
N ALA A 275 6.01 0.60 -13.13
CA ALA A 275 6.50 1.71 -13.94
C ALA A 275 6.15 1.49 -15.42
N ARG A 276 6.05 2.56 -16.23
CA ARG A 276 5.75 2.44 -17.67
C ARG A 276 6.81 1.65 -18.45
N ARG A 277 8.04 1.67 -17.96
CA ARG A 277 9.13 0.79 -18.40
C ARG A 277 9.63 0.06 -17.17
N LEU A 278 9.49 -1.23 -17.16
CA LEU A 278 10.02 -2.09 -16.12
C LEU A 278 11.41 -2.58 -16.51
N SER A 279 12.29 -2.82 -15.53
CA SER A 279 13.51 -3.60 -15.72
C SER A 279 13.15 -5.04 -16.11
N GLY A 280 14.09 -5.79 -16.71
CA GLY A 280 13.88 -7.20 -17.04
C GLY A 280 13.37 -8.03 -15.85
N PRO A 281 14.02 -7.95 -14.68
CA PRO A 281 13.57 -8.63 -13.46
C PRO A 281 12.16 -8.23 -13.02
N ALA A 282 11.83 -6.95 -13.04
CA ALA A 282 10.50 -6.46 -12.65
C ALA A 282 9.42 -6.93 -13.63
N GLN A 283 9.73 -7.04 -14.94
CA GLN A 283 8.79 -7.59 -15.92
C GLN A 283 8.54 -9.08 -15.67
N VAL A 284 9.59 -9.86 -15.42
CA VAL A 284 9.45 -11.30 -15.09
C VAL A 284 8.57 -11.50 -13.86
N PHE A 285 8.76 -10.70 -12.81
CA PHE A 285 7.93 -10.76 -11.62
C PHE A 285 6.49 -10.33 -11.91
N LEU A 286 6.28 -9.26 -12.71
CA LEU A 286 4.95 -8.80 -13.10
C LEU A 286 4.20 -9.88 -13.88
N ASP A 287 4.85 -10.51 -14.84
CA ASP A 287 4.29 -11.58 -15.65
C ASP A 287 3.91 -12.79 -14.78
N TRP A 288 4.79 -13.16 -13.83
CA TRP A 288 4.52 -14.24 -12.89
C TRP A 288 3.33 -13.93 -11.98
N ILE A 289 3.28 -12.71 -11.38
CA ILE A 289 2.22 -12.37 -10.42
C ILE A 289 0.86 -12.18 -11.08
N THR A 290 0.85 -11.85 -12.39
CA THR A 290 -0.37 -11.70 -13.18
C THR A 290 -0.74 -12.96 -13.96
N ALA A 291 0.18 -13.93 -14.12
CA ALA A 291 -0.08 -15.20 -14.77
C ALA A 291 -0.96 -16.09 -13.89
N GLY A 292 -2.07 -16.57 -14.44
CA GLY A 292 -2.98 -17.51 -13.82
C GLY A 292 -4.01 -16.84 -12.89
N ASP A 293 -4.95 -17.67 -12.43
CA ASP A 293 -5.96 -17.26 -11.45
C ASP A 293 -5.31 -17.20 -10.07
N ARG A 294 -4.76 -16.04 -9.72
CA ARG A 294 -4.17 -15.75 -8.40
C ARG A 294 -5.24 -15.36 -7.37
N ALA A 295 -6.52 -15.45 -7.76
CA ALA A 295 -7.59 -15.25 -6.82
C ALA A 295 -7.45 -16.18 -5.61
N PRO A 296 -7.82 -15.74 -4.41
CA PRO A 296 -7.83 -16.61 -3.24
C PRO A 296 -8.81 -17.75 -3.46
N ALA A 297 -8.33 -18.97 -3.26
CA ALA A 297 -9.15 -20.18 -3.30
C ALA A 297 -10.19 -20.21 -2.18
#